data_417ffea5a4189048db73742b38ca53cc
#
_entry.id   417ffea5a4189048db73742b38ca53cc
#
_cell.length_a   1.000
_cell.length_b   1.000
_cell.length_c   1.000
_cell.angle_alpha   90.00
_cell.angle_beta   90.00
_cell.angle_gamma   90.00
#
_symmetry.space_group_name_H-M   'P 1'
#
loop_
_entity.id
_entity.type
_entity.pdbx_description
1 polymer ?
#
loop_
_entity_poly.entity_id
_entity_poly.type
_entity_poly.pdbx_seq_one_letter_code
_entity_poly.pdbx_strand_id
1 'polypeptide(L)'
;MDPEGGAPAPSQQRLDGVAEYETAIDTVIASAQRNLRIFDRSLSREYNSPRRYDLLRDFLLASRVNRVQIVVHEPDGIHRDCPRLVNLLKQFSHALAIHRTQPRARRVYDPFLLADDVSYVHRFHYDQPRGVLALGDLNGGQELLGRYEEIWEASDPALSATTLGL
;
A
#
# COMPACT_ATOMS: atom_id res chain seq x y z
N MET A 1 7.68 26.41 -16.99
CA MET A 1 6.31 26.17 -16.49
C MET A 1 6.27 24.79 -15.88
N ASP A 2 6.13 24.72 -14.57
CA ASP A 2 6.08 23.46 -13.89
C ASP A 2 4.68 22.86 -14.01
N PRO A 3 4.53 21.66 -14.53
CA PRO A 3 3.27 20.96 -14.45
C PRO A 3 3.10 20.53 -12.99
N GLU A 4 2.53 21.39 -12.18
CA GLU A 4 2.12 20.97 -10.86
C GLU A 4 1.17 19.78 -11.00
N GLY A 5 1.58 18.64 -10.48
CA GLY A 5 0.82 17.41 -10.56
C GLY A 5 1.11 16.56 -11.80
N GLY A 6 2.18 16.81 -12.51
CA GLY A 6 2.61 15.93 -13.59
C GLY A 6 3.06 14.57 -13.07
N ALA A 7 2.86 13.52 -13.90
CA ALA A 7 3.37 12.19 -13.58
C ALA A 7 4.90 12.24 -13.34
N PRO A 8 5.44 11.44 -12.39
CA PRO A 8 6.88 11.37 -12.20
C PRO A 8 7.60 11.00 -13.49
N ALA A 9 8.79 11.52 -13.69
CA ALA A 9 9.65 11.09 -14.81
C ALA A 9 9.87 9.57 -14.69
N PRO A 10 9.73 8.79 -15.78
CA PRO A 10 9.94 7.35 -15.71
C PRO A 10 11.31 6.99 -15.15
N SER A 11 11.32 6.15 -14.13
CA SER A 11 12.56 5.63 -13.55
C SER A 11 12.31 4.25 -12.96
N GLN A 12 13.38 3.46 -12.89
CA GLN A 12 13.32 2.14 -12.29
C GLN A 12 14.61 1.90 -11.50
N GLN A 13 14.46 1.38 -10.29
CA GLN A 13 15.58 1.09 -9.40
C GLN A 13 15.42 -0.30 -8.82
N ARG A 14 16.47 -1.11 -8.91
CA ARG A 14 16.54 -2.42 -8.27
C ARG A 14 16.76 -2.26 -6.76
N LEU A 15 16.07 -3.07 -5.98
CA LEU A 15 16.16 -3.07 -4.52
C LEU A 15 16.74 -4.41 -4.06
N ASP A 16 17.78 -4.37 -3.23
CA ASP A 16 18.47 -5.57 -2.74
C ASP A 16 18.44 -5.71 -1.22
N GLY A 17 18.04 -4.68 -0.47
CA GLY A 17 18.08 -4.67 0.99
C GLY A 17 16.79 -4.18 1.64
N VAL A 18 16.63 -4.50 2.93
CA VAL A 18 15.45 -4.10 3.71
C VAL A 18 15.33 -2.58 3.80
N ALA A 19 16.43 -1.88 4.10
CA ALA A 19 16.43 -0.43 4.22
C ALA A 19 16.06 0.26 2.90
N GLU A 20 16.57 -0.25 1.77
CA GLU A 20 16.21 0.25 0.45
C GLU A 20 14.72 0.04 0.16
N TYR A 21 14.20 -1.13 0.52
CA TYR A 21 12.79 -1.46 0.34
C TYR A 21 11.89 -0.53 1.17
N GLU A 22 12.22 -0.30 2.44
CA GLU A 22 11.47 0.62 3.29
C GLU A 22 11.48 2.05 2.77
N THR A 23 12.63 2.53 2.32
CA THR A 23 12.75 3.86 1.70
C THR A 23 11.91 3.94 0.42
N ALA A 24 11.90 2.88 -0.38
CA ALA A 24 11.10 2.82 -1.59
C ALA A 24 9.61 2.88 -1.31
N ILE A 25 9.13 2.20 -0.26
CA ILE A 25 7.73 2.31 0.17
C ILE A 25 7.38 3.77 0.46
N ASP A 26 8.19 4.45 1.25
CA ASP A 26 7.94 5.84 1.60
C ASP A 26 7.96 6.75 0.37
N THR A 27 8.87 6.49 -0.57
CA THR A 27 8.95 7.24 -1.84
C THR A 27 7.65 7.10 -2.64
N VAL A 28 7.12 5.89 -2.77
CA VAL A 28 5.88 5.66 -3.52
C VAL A 28 4.69 6.29 -2.81
N ILE A 29 4.57 6.16 -1.48
CA ILE A 29 3.49 6.81 -0.72
C ILE A 29 3.55 8.33 -0.90
N ALA A 30 4.74 8.93 -0.80
CA ALA A 30 4.91 10.37 -0.96
C ALA A 30 4.53 10.86 -2.37
N SER A 31 4.64 10.01 -3.39
CA SER A 31 4.27 10.34 -4.77
C SER A 31 2.77 10.24 -5.04
N ALA A 32 2.01 9.57 -4.18
CA ALA A 32 0.60 9.29 -4.42
C ALA A 32 -0.25 10.56 -4.35
N GLN A 33 -1.16 10.69 -5.32
CA GLN A 33 -2.07 11.84 -5.41
C GLN A 33 -3.55 11.46 -5.30
N ARG A 34 -3.92 10.24 -5.68
CA ARG A 34 -5.32 9.82 -5.74
C ARG A 34 -5.60 8.47 -5.12
N ASN A 35 -4.86 7.46 -5.51
CA ASN A 35 -5.09 6.08 -5.09
C ASN A 35 -3.80 5.45 -4.58
N LEU A 36 -3.92 4.75 -3.47
CA LEU A 36 -2.83 3.96 -2.92
C LEU A 36 -3.36 2.57 -2.63
N ARG A 37 -2.75 1.56 -3.25
CA ARG A 37 -3.14 0.15 -3.13
C ARG A 37 -1.97 -0.64 -2.58
N ILE A 38 -2.23 -1.39 -1.53
CA ILE A 38 -1.20 -2.14 -0.82
C ILE A 38 -1.62 -3.60 -0.74
N PHE A 39 -0.77 -4.49 -1.22
CA PHE A 39 -0.90 -5.92 -1.00
C PHE A 39 0.34 -6.44 -0.27
N ASP A 40 0.14 -7.15 0.84
CA ASP A 40 1.22 -7.78 1.59
C ASP A 40 0.72 -9.06 2.26
N ARG A 41 1.64 -9.86 2.78
CA ARG A 41 1.29 -11.02 3.60
C ARG A 41 0.65 -10.58 4.91
N SER A 42 1.28 -9.62 5.58
CA SER A 42 0.82 -9.02 6.82
C SER A 42 1.33 -7.59 6.89
N LEU A 43 0.76 -6.80 7.79
CA LEU A 43 1.29 -5.48 8.08
C LEU A 43 2.09 -5.58 9.38
N SER A 44 3.39 -5.53 9.23
CA SER A 44 4.32 -5.62 10.34
C SER A 44 4.66 -4.23 10.89
N ARG A 45 5.58 -4.18 11.85
CA ARG A 45 5.96 -2.94 12.54
C ARG A 45 6.47 -1.85 11.61
N GLU A 46 6.94 -2.20 10.43
CA GLU A 46 7.38 -1.22 9.42
C GLU A 46 6.24 -0.26 9.06
N TYR A 47 5.00 -0.75 9.02
CA TYR A 47 3.83 0.09 8.76
C TYR A 47 3.39 0.93 9.96
N ASN A 48 4.03 0.75 11.11
CA ASN A 48 3.78 1.54 12.31
C ASN A 48 4.79 2.67 12.51
N SER A 49 5.70 2.90 11.57
CA SER A 49 6.68 3.97 11.72
C SER A 49 5.99 5.34 11.73
N PRO A 50 6.49 6.30 12.56
CA PRO A 50 5.93 7.65 12.58
C PRO A 50 5.96 8.33 11.21
N ARG A 51 7.03 8.14 10.45
CA ARG A 51 7.16 8.70 9.10
C ARG A 51 6.08 8.18 8.17
N ARG A 52 5.87 6.87 8.15
CA ARG A 52 4.86 6.25 7.26
C ARG A 52 3.45 6.65 7.67
N TYR A 53 3.20 6.74 8.96
CA TYR A 53 1.95 7.27 9.49
C TYR A 53 1.69 8.70 8.95
N ASP A 54 2.68 9.57 9.06
CA ASP A 54 2.55 10.95 8.59
C ASP A 54 2.31 11.02 7.08
N LEU A 55 3.02 10.23 6.30
CA LEU A 55 2.83 10.17 4.85
C LEU A 55 1.42 9.72 4.47
N LEU A 56 0.91 8.67 5.10
CA LEU A 56 -0.44 8.18 4.85
C LEU A 56 -1.49 9.19 5.28
N ARG A 57 -1.29 9.80 6.44
CA ARG A 57 -2.20 10.83 6.95
C ARG A 57 -2.25 12.04 6.02
N ASP A 58 -1.10 12.53 5.59
CA ASP A 58 -1.01 13.67 4.67
C ASP A 58 -1.71 13.36 3.35
N PHE A 59 -1.53 12.14 2.82
CA PHE A 59 -2.22 11.69 1.62
C PHE A 59 -3.75 11.71 1.80
N LEU A 60 -4.24 11.18 2.92
CA LEU A 60 -5.68 11.14 3.20
C LEU A 60 -6.27 12.53 3.46
N LEU A 61 -5.50 13.44 4.06
CA LEU A 61 -5.93 14.82 4.31
C LEU A 61 -5.91 15.68 3.05
N ALA A 62 -5.10 15.32 2.05
CA ALA A 62 -4.93 16.16 0.85
C ALA A 62 -6.19 16.30 0.02
N SER A 63 -7.07 15.28 0.00
CA SER A 63 -8.32 15.33 -0.74
C SER A 63 -9.32 14.31 -0.21
N ARG A 64 -10.60 14.66 -0.21
CA ARG A 64 -11.69 13.76 0.21
C ARG A 64 -11.88 12.56 -0.72
N VAL A 65 -11.41 12.66 -1.96
CA VAL A 65 -11.55 11.57 -2.92
C VAL A 65 -10.38 10.61 -2.89
N ASN A 66 -9.32 10.92 -2.13
CA ASN A 66 -8.18 10.02 -1.99
C ASN A 66 -8.58 8.76 -1.24
N ARG A 67 -8.06 7.63 -1.70
CA ARG A 67 -8.39 6.32 -1.15
C ARG A 67 -7.14 5.49 -0.92
N VAL A 68 -7.12 4.78 0.22
CA VAL A 68 -6.11 3.77 0.54
C VAL A 68 -6.84 2.43 0.67
N GLN A 69 -6.42 1.46 -0.10
CA GLN A 69 -6.90 0.08 -0.01
C GLN A 69 -5.74 -0.82 0.38
N ILE A 70 -5.96 -1.64 1.39
CA ILE A 70 -4.96 -2.59 1.88
C ILE A 70 -5.59 -3.97 1.87
N VAL A 71 -4.90 -4.95 1.30
CA VAL A 71 -5.30 -6.35 1.37
C VAL A 71 -4.12 -7.19 1.84
N VAL A 72 -4.35 -8.02 2.85
CA VAL A 72 -3.32 -8.87 3.45
C VAL A 72 -3.84 -10.29 3.63
N HIS A 73 -2.92 -11.25 3.71
CA HIS A 73 -3.26 -12.64 4.04
C HIS A 73 -3.56 -12.80 5.54
N GLU A 74 -2.80 -12.11 6.38
CA GLU A 74 -2.83 -12.28 7.84
C GLU A 74 -3.01 -10.92 8.54
N PRO A 75 -4.27 -10.45 8.73
CA PRO A 75 -4.54 -9.18 9.40
C PRO A 75 -4.53 -9.24 10.93
N ASP A 76 -4.47 -10.42 11.53
CA ASP A 76 -4.74 -10.60 12.96
C ASP A 76 -3.75 -9.87 13.88
N GLY A 77 -2.53 -9.60 13.43
CA GLY A 77 -1.52 -8.88 14.21
C GLY A 77 -1.58 -7.35 14.11
N ILE A 78 -2.46 -6.78 13.29
CA ILE A 78 -2.45 -5.34 13.00
C ILE A 78 -2.69 -4.50 14.26
N HIS A 79 -3.61 -4.89 15.12
CA HIS A 79 -3.89 -4.19 16.37
C HIS A 79 -2.66 -4.04 17.25
N ARG A 80 -1.89 -5.12 17.36
CA ARG A 80 -0.71 -5.18 18.21
C ARG A 80 0.48 -4.47 17.58
N ASP A 81 0.70 -4.71 16.29
CA ASP A 81 1.93 -4.30 15.61
C ASP A 81 1.82 -2.95 14.91
N CYS A 82 0.60 -2.52 14.56
CA CYS A 82 0.36 -1.30 13.79
C CYS A 82 -0.74 -0.42 14.42
N PRO A 83 -0.61 -0.01 15.70
CA PRO A 83 -1.64 0.83 16.32
C PRO A 83 -1.82 2.18 15.63
N ARG A 84 -0.79 2.74 15.00
CA ARG A 84 -0.92 3.98 14.23
C ARG A 84 -1.82 3.80 13.01
N LEU A 85 -1.72 2.66 12.33
CA LEU A 85 -2.59 2.35 11.20
C LEU A 85 -4.04 2.16 11.65
N VAL A 86 -4.25 1.50 12.79
CA VAL A 86 -5.58 1.38 13.40
C VAL A 86 -6.17 2.77 13.68
N ASN A 87 -5.34 3.69 14.18
CA ASN A 87 -5.77 5.06 14.42
C ASN A 87 -6.18 5.78 13.12
N LEU A 88 -5.44 5.59 12.03
CA LEU A 88 -5.82 6.12 10.71
C LEU A 88 -7.15 5.54 10.23
N LEU A 89 -7.37 4.24 10.41
CA LEU A 89 -8.63 3.60 10.06
C LEU A 89 -9.82 4.24 10.82
N LYS A 90 -9.61 4.55 12.09
CA LYS A 90 -10.63 5.25 12.90
C LYS A 90 -10.94 6.64 12.38
N GLN A 91 -9.90 7.41 12.02
CA GLN A 91 -10.04 8.78 11.55
C GLN A 91 -10.59 8.86 10.13
N PHE A 92 -10.25 7.91 9.28
CA PHE A 92 -10.56 7.93 7.84
C PHE A 92 -11.31 6.68 7.39
N SER A 93 -12.30 6.25 8.16
CA SER A 93 -13.01 4.98 7.97
C SER A 93 -13.67 4.83 6.59
N HIS A 94 -13.99 5.94 5.93
CA HIS A 94 -14.59 5.94 4.58
C HIS A 94 -13.56 5.99 3.45
N ALA A 95 -12.31 6.28 3.79
CA ALA A 95 -11.24 6.46 2.81
C ALA A 95 -10.13 5.40 2.90
N LEU A 96 -10.08 4.67 4.00
CA LEU A 96 -9.10 3.60 4.24
C LEU A 96 -9.84 2.28 4.48
N ALA A 97 -9.53 1.25 3.70
CA ALA A 97 -10.12 -0.08 3.84
C ALA A 97 -9.03 -1.14 3.96
N ILE A 98 -9.25 -2.11 4.87
CA ILE A 98 -8.34 -3.24 5.09
C ILE A 98 -9.12 -4.53 4.90
N HIS A 99 -8.66 -5.36 3.97
CA HIS A 99 -9.27 -6.64 3.61
C HIS A 99 -8.34 -7.81 3.93
N ARG A 100 -8.96 -8.98 4.10
CA ARG A 100 -8.27 -10.27 4.20
C ARG A 100 -8.52 -11.07 2.95
N THR A 101 -7.48 -11.69 2.40
CA THR A 101 -7.63 -12.58 1.25
C THR A 101 -8.44 -13.83 1.62
N GLN A 102 -9.28 -14.26 0.68
CA GLN A 102 -9.90 -15.59 0.73
C GLN A 102 -8.85 -16.67 0.42
N PRO A 103 -9.09 -17.94 0.82
CA PRO A 103 -8.09 -19.01 0.61
C PRO A 103 -7.58 -19.13 -0.82
N ARG A 104 -8.42 -18.88 -1.82
CA ARG A 104 -8.02 -18.96 -3.24
C ARG A 104 -6.96 -17.95 -3.64
N ALA A 105 -6.81 -16.85 -2.91
CA ALA A 105 -5.82 -15.80 -3.20
C ALA A 105 -4.55 -15.91 -2.35
N ARG A 106 -4.49 -16.82 -1.37
CA ARG A 106 -3.36 -16.91 -0.44
C ARG A 106 -2.06 -17.43 -1.04
N ARG A 107 -2.06 -17.85 -2.30
CA ARG A 107 -0.86 -18.30 -3.01
C ARG A 107 -0.14 -17.18 -3.74
N VAL A 108 -0.54 -15.94 -3.55
CA VAL A 108 0.18 -14.78 -4.07
C VAL A 108 1.22 -14.38 -3.02
N TYR A 109 2.50 -14.42 -3.39
CA TYR A 109 3.62 -14.28 -2.45
C TYR A 109 4.48 -13.04 -2.67
N ASP A 110 4.15 -12.22 -3.66
CA ASP A 110 4.93 -11.06 -4.06
C ASP A 110 4.21 -9.77 -3.67
N PRO A 111 4.57 -9.18 -2.50
CA PRO A 111 3.96 -7.94 -2.05
C PRO A 111 4.23 -6.77 -2.99
N PHE A 112 3.27 -5.86 -3.10
CA PHE A 112 3.49 -4.64 -3.83
C PHE A 112 2.63 -3.50 -3.28
N LEU A 113 3.08 -2.28 -3.56
CA LEU A 113 2.39 -1.05 -3.22
C LEU A 113 2.33 -0.21 -4.48
N LEU A 114 1.14 0.20 -4.89
CA LEU A 114 0.88 0.87 -6.16
C LEU A 114 0.23 2.24 -5.89
N ALA A 115 0.84 3.30 -6.42
CA ALA A 115 0.33 4.66 -6.32
C ALA A 115 -0.13 5.15 -7.70
N ASP A 116 -1.39 5.58 -7.81
CA ASP A 116 -1.97 6.20 -9.01
C ASP A 116 -1.79 5.37 -10.28
N ASP A 117 -1.66 4.05 -10.11
CA ASP A 117 -1.52 3.08 -11.21
C ASP A 117 -0.27 3.26 -12.09
N VAL A 118 0.70 4.09 -11.65
CA VAL A 118 1.89 4.40 -12.44
C VAL A 118 3.20 4.29 -11.67
N SER A 119 3.16 4.28 -10.35
CA SER A 119 4.38 4.18 -9.52
C SER A 119 4.19 3.07 -8.50
N TYR A 120 5.21 2.27 -8.30
CA TYR A 120 5.07 1.12 -7.42
C TYR A 120 6.41 0.68 -6.85
N VAL A 121 6.31 -0.02 -5.73
CA VAL A 121 7.37 -0.88 -5.23
C VAL A 121 6.85 -2.31 -5.27
N HIS A 122 7.59 -3.21 -5.90
CA HIS A 122 7.21 -4.61 -6.09
C HIS A 122 8.30 -5.50 -5.53
N ARG A 123 7.97 -6.26 -4.50
CA ARG A 123 8.86 -7.22 -3.87
C ARG A 123 8.59 -8.59 -4.49
N PHE A 124 9.64 -9.31 -4.88
CA PHE A 124 9.46 -10.56 -5.62
C PHE A 124 8.96 -11.72 -4.76
N HIS A 125 9.25 -11.68 -3.46
CA HIS A 125 8.73 -12.65 -2.50
C HIS A 125 8.78 -12.04 -1.10
N TYR A 126 7.76 -12.27 -0.29
CA TYR A 126 7.68 -11.64 1.03
C TYR A 126 8.80 -12.06 2.00
N ASP A 127 9.48 -13.19 1.75
CA ASP A 127 10.62 -13.65 2.56
C ASP A 127 11.95 -13.01 2.17
N GLN A 128 11.99 -12.25 1.09
CA GLN A 128 13.23 -11.66 0.56
C GLN A 128 13.04 -10.18 0.29
N PRO A 129 14.05 -9.34 0.61
CA PRO A 129 13.95 -7.89 0.40
C PRO A 129 14.20 -7.46 -1.05
N ARG A 130 14.33 -8.40 -1.97
CA ARG A 130 14.60 -8.08 -3.38
C ARG A 130 13.33 -7.62 -4.08
N GLY A 131 13.47 -6.57 -4.86
CA GLY A 131 12.35 -6.03 -5.60
C GLY A 131 12.77 -4.92 -6.53
N VAL A 132 11.78 -4.13 -6.94
CA VAL A 132 11.97 -3.00 -7.83
C VAL A 132 11.13 -1.82 -7.35
N LEU A 133 11.71 -0.61 -7.45
CA LEU A 133 11.00 0.65 -7.34
C LEU A 133 10.84 1.21 -8.74
N ALA A 134 9.63 1.46 -9.19
CA ALA A 134 9.35 2.08 -10.47
C ALA A 134 8.49 3.33 -10.28
N LEU A 135 8.90 4.42 -10.88
CA LEU A 135 8.14 5.67 -10.88
C LEU A 135 7.73 5.99 -12.32
N GLY A 136 6.47 6.35 -12.52
CA GLY A 136 5.98 6.73 -13.84
C GLY A 136 5.97 5.61 -14.87
N ASP A 137 5.85 4.35 -14.44
CA ASP A 137 5.81 3.18 -15.31
C ASP A 137 4.34 2.79 -15.57
N LEU A 138 3.76 3.31 -16.63
CA LEU A 138 2.35 3.08 -16.96
C LEU A 138 2.07 1.61 -17.25
N ASN A 139 2.92 0.95 -18.02
CA ASN A 139 2.68 -0.45 -18.40
C ASN A 139 2.78 -1.39 -17.18
N GLY A 140 3.84 -1.27 -16.39
CA GLY A 140 4.00 -2.06 -15.18
C GLY A 140 2.92 -1.76 -14.15
N GLY A 141 2.53 -0.50 -14.03
CA GLY A 141 1.42 -0.09 -13.15
C GLY A 141 0.09 -0.72 -13.53
N GLN A 142 -0.23 -0.79 -14.82
CA GLN A 142 -1.46 -1.43 -15.30
C GLN A 142 -1.47 -2.93 -15.04
N GLU A 143 -0.35 -3.60 -15.20
CA GLU A 143 -0.24 -5.02 -14.87
C GLU A 143 -0.49 -5.28 -13.38
N LEU A 144 0.13 -4.47 -12.50
CA LEU A 144 -0.07 -4.59 -11.07
C LEU A 144 -1.49 -4.23 -10.65
N LEU A 145 -2.11 -3.24 -11.30
CA LEU A 145 -3.50 -2.88 -11.04
C LEU A 145 -4.43 -4.06 -11.32
N GLY A 146 -4.26 -4.73 -12.47
CA GLY A 146 -5.04 -5.91 -12.81
C GLY A 146 -4.89 -7.02 -11.77
N ARG A 147 -3.67 -7.28 -11.33
CA ARG A 147 -3.40 -8.26 -10.26
C ARG A 147 -4.03 -7.84 -8.95
N TYR A 148 -3.93 -6.57 -8.59
CA TYR A 148 -4.52 -6.06 -7.36
C TYR A 148 -6.04 -6.21 -7.36
N GLU A 149 -6.68 -5.89 -8.46
CA GLU A 149 -8.15 -6.02 -8.59
C GLU A 149 -8.59 -7.47 -8.42
N GLU A 150 -7.86 -8.43 -8.98
CA GLU A 150 -8.14 -9.86 -8.79
C GLU A 150 -8.00 -10.28 -7.32
N ILE A 151 -6.95 -9.82 -6.65
CA ILE A 151 -6.73 -10.10 -5.23
C ILE A 151 -7.83 -9.46 -4.38
N TRP A 152 -8.18 -8.21 -4.69
CA TRP A 152 -9.22 -7.49 -3.96
C TRP A 152 -10.59 -8.16 -4.09
N GLU A 153 -10.96 -8.61 -5.27
CA GLU A 153 -12.20 -9.37 -5.49
C GLU A 153 -12.21 -10.70 -4.73
N ALA A 154 -11.04 -11.28 -4.51
CA ALA A 154 -10.88 -12.50 -3.72
C ALA A 154 -10.55 -12.20 -2.25
N SER A 155 -11.13 -11.14 -1.71
CA SER A 155 -10.91 -10.71 -0.33
C SER A 155 -12.22 -10.25 0.31
N ASP A 156 -12.21 -10.17 1.64
CA ASP A 156 -13.34 -9.70 2.43
C ASP A 156 -12.88 -8.61 3.40
N PRO A 157 -13.76 -7.67 3.80
CA PRO A 157 -13.43 -6.72 4.85
C PRO A 157 -12.95 -7.43 6.11
N ALA A 158 -11.81 -6.99 6.64
CA ALA A 158 -11.19 -7.60 7.83
C ALA A 158 -11.27 -6.70 9.05
N LEU A 159 -11.03 -5.40 8.84
CA LEU A 159 -11.04 -4.39 9.90
C LEU A 159 -11.86 -3.20 9.44
N SER A 160 -12.70 -2.69 10.36
CA SER A 160 -13.45 -1.46 10.14
C SER A 160 -13.56 -0.70 11.45
N ALA A 161 -13.92 0.58 11.39
CA ALA A 161 -14.16 1.36 12.59
C ALA A 161 -15.21 0.71 13.48
N THR A 162 -16.27 0.12 12.90
CA THR A 162 -17.33 -0.55 13.61
C THR A 162 -16.84 -1.79 14.35
N THR A 163 -16.05 -2.64 13.69
CA THR A 163 -15.51 -3.86 14.31
C THR A 163 -14.49 -3.55 15.40
N LEU A 164 -13.94 -2.34 15.42
CA LEU A 164 -13.02 -1.88 16.45
C LEU A 164 -13.72 -1.27 17.67
N GLY A 165 -15.05 -1.30 17.71
CA GLY A 165 -15.82 -0.82 18.85
C GLY A 165 -15.94 0.70 18.95
N LEU A 166 -15.98 1.38 17.86
CA LEU A 166 -16.06 2.84 17.82
C LEU A 166 -17.43 3.36 17.46
#